data_3a4a309aa016bcd83d229076e7c323cb
#
_entry.id   3a4a309aa016bcd83d229076e7c323cb
#
_cell.length_a   1.000
_cell.length_b   1.000
_cell.length_c   1.000
_cell.angle_alpha   90.00
_cell.angle_beta   90.00
_cell.angle_gamma   90.00
#
_symmetry.space_group_name_H-M   'P 1'
#
loop_
_entity.id
_entity.type
_entity.pdbx_description
1 polymer ?
#
loop_
_entity_poly.entity_id
_entity_poly.type
_entity_poly.pdbx_seq_one_letter_code
_entity_poly.pdbx_strand_id
1 'polypeptide(L)'
;MDTVYNPLPGIESYQENMNPMLSSPYSTYSISFYQTRESLMDIDTYRSFLKNCESRFRHSATYSNYKGFLIGLGLDRCQVHGFIHADMEGVDIEMHHAILTLFDICLLITEHLLNTVGYVTTFDVVQALKEEHKANNIALVMLSKTPHQIYHDNTGEFFIHPKMCFGNWPALIEKYKQGLTQDVAFKLLYYLKKAIEQDETNDNNLLNLRENIKEWSEHYAC
;
A
#
# COMPACT_ATOMS: atom_id res chain seq x y z
N MET A 1 23.59 31.92 -3.52
CA MET A 1 24.68 31.05 -3.01
C MET A 1 24.02 29.73 -2.66
N ASP A 2 24.05 28.81 -3.62
CA ASP A 2 23.46 27.50 -3.43
C ASP A 2 24.43 26.67 -2.59
N THR A 3 24.09 26.47 -1.33
CA THR A 3 24.80 25.52 -0.49
C THR A 3 24.44 24.11 -0.97
N VAL A 4 25.31 23.55 -1.79
CA VAL A 4 25.27 22.11 -2.10
C VAL A 4 25.40 21.39 -0.75
N TYR A 5 24.33 20.75 -0.32
CA TYR A 5 24.34 19.91 0.87
C TYR A 5 25.29 18.73 0.61
N ASN A 6 26.42 18.75 1.29
CA ASN A 6 27.36 17.63 1.28
C ASN A 6 27.25 16.86 2.59
N PRO A 7 26.51 15.73 2.64
CA PRO A 7 26.21 15.00 3.88
C PRO A 7 27.42 14.26 4.45
N LEU A 8 28.53 14.18 3.71
CA LEU A 8 29.71 13.42 4.16
C LEU A 8 30.93 14.33 4.22
N PRO A 9 31.53 14.57 5.42
CA PRO A 9 32.80 15.27 5.54
C PRO A 9 33.86 14.51 4.72
N GLY A 10 34.51 15.20 3.79
CA GLY A 10 35.60 14.64 2.97
C GLY A 10 35.18 14.22 1.54
N ILE A 11 33.95 14.51 1.12
CA ILE A 11 33.55 14.27 -0.28
C ILE A 11 34.40 15.07 -1.28
N GLU A 12 34.92 16.24 -0.90
CA GLU A 12 35.84 16.98 -1.76
C GLU A 12 37.12 16.18 -2.07
N SER A 13 37.66 15.50 -1.05
CA SER A 13 38.82 14.61 -1.27
C SER A 13 38.46 13.31 -2.01
N TYR A 14 37.16 12.92 -1.94
CA TYR A 14 36.67 11.75 -2.66
C TYR A 14 36.45 12.03 -4.14
N GLN A 15 36.06 13.27 -4.49
CA GLN A 15 35.90 13.69 -5.89
C GLN A 15 37.25 13.78 -6.64
N GLU A 16 38.33 14.16 -5.97
CA GLU A 16 39.66 14.19 -6.57
C GLU A 16 40.23 12.80 -6.92
N ASN A 17 39.73 11.76 -6.22
CA ASN A 17 40.13 10.36 -6.45
C ASN A 17 39.11 9.54 -7.23
N MET A 18 38.02 10.16 -7.64
CA MET A 18 37.01 9.47 -8.44
C MET A 18 37.53 9.15 -9.83
N ASN A 19 37.28 7.89 -10.21
CA ASN A 19 37.50 7.26 -11.49
C ASN A 19 37.67 8.29 -12.63
N PRO A 20 38.78 8.28 -13.38
CA PRO A 20 39.04 9.17 -14.52
C PRO A 20 37.88 9.22 -15.53
N MET A 21 37.01 8.25 -15.57
CA MET A 21 35.78 8.29 -16.39
C MET A 21 34.83 9.41 -16.00
N LEU A 22 34.83 9.91 -14.75
CA LEU A 22 33.98 11.02 -14.31
C LEU A 22 34.55 12.40 -14.69
N SER A 23 35.81 12.49 -14.98
CA SER A 23 36.46 13.67 -15.56
C SER A 23 36.51 13.63 -17.09
N SER A 24 35.97 12.60 -17.72
CA SER A 24 35.89 12.44 -19.17
C SER A 24 34.94 13.49 -19.76
N PRO A 25 35.24 14.05 -20.96
CA PRO A 25 34.28 14.89 -21.69
C PRO A 25 32.94 14.18 -22.01
N TYR A 26 32.85 12.87 -21.76
CA TYR A 26 31.61 12.09 -21.81
C TYR A 26 30.79 12.16 -20.51
N SER A 27 31.28 12.80 -19.45
CA SER A 27 30.54 13.06 -18.21
C SER A 27 29.42 14.11 -18.33
N THR A 28 29.22 14.64 -19.56
CA THR A 28 28.05 15.48 -19.87
C THR A 28 26.70 14.72 -19.89
N TYR A 29 26.71 13.41 -19.73
CA TYR A 29 25.48 12.70 -19.40
C TYR A 29 25.15 12.93 -17.93
N SER A 30 24.45 14.03 -17.65
CA SER A 30 23.77 14.17 -16.37
C SER A 30 22.70 13.09 -16.27
N ILE A 31 23.04 11.96 -15.67
CA ILE A 31 22.03 10.99 -15.29
C ILE A 31 21.21 11.66 -14.20
N SER A 32 20.06 12.18 -14.55
CA SER A 32 19.12 12.68 -13.56
C SER A 32 18.61 11.49 -12.77
N PHE A 33 19.02 11.37 -11.52
CA PHE A 33 18.45 10.40 -10.57
C PHE A 33 17.04 10.81 -10.12
N TYR A 34 16.65 12.04 -10.41
CA TYR A 34 15.34 12.60 -10.06
C TYR A 34 14.37 12.42 -11.22
N GLN A 35 13.16 12.07 -10.89
CA GLN A 35 12.03 12.20 -11.80
C GLN A 35 11.30 13.49 -11.49
N THR A 36 11.03 14.28 -12.51
CA THR A 36 10.18 15.47 -12.44
C THR A 36 8.86 15.19 -13.13
N ARG A 37 7.91 16.11 -13.00
CA ARG A 37 6.63 15.97 -13.70
C ARG A 37 6.82 15.87 -15.21
N GLU A 38 7.74 16.63 -15.78
CA GLU A 38 8.06 16.61 -17.21
C GLU A 38 8.65 15.26 -17.64
N SER A 39 9.53 14.66 -16.83
CA SER A 39 10.12 13.35 -17.15
C SER A 39 9.11 12.20 -17.03
N LEU A 40 8.03 12.39 -16.27
CA LEU A 40 6.96 11.43 -16.06
C LEU A 40 5.68 11.74 -16.85
N MET A 41 5.75 12.66 -17.85
CA MET A 41 4.59 12.98 -18.71
C MET A 41 4.15 11.80 -19.58
N ASP A 42 5.09 10.96 -20.00
CA ASP A 42 4.77 9.74 -20.73
C ASP A 42 4.18 8.69 -19.80
N ILE A 43 2.98 8.21 -20.15
CA ILE A 43 2.19 7.30 -19.30
C ILE A 43 2.92 5.97 -19.04
N ASP A 44 3.65 5.45 -20.03
CA ASP A 44 4.35 4.18 -19.88
C ASP A 44 5.60 4.33 -19.00
N THR A 45 6.32 5.45 -19.16
CA THR A 45 7.44 5.83 -18.27
C THR A 45 6.94 5.99 -16.84
N TYR A 46 5.84 6.69 -16.62
CA TYR A 46 5.26 6.88 -15.30
C TYR A 46 4.84 5.56 -14.66
N ARG A 47 4.10 4.76 -15.40
CA ARG A 47 3.68 3.43 -14.94
C ARG A 47 4.86 2.52 -14.61
N SER A 48 5.90 2.57 -15.42
CA SER A 48 7.13 1.80 -15.19
C SER A 48 7.87 2.26 -13.93
N PHE A 49 7.92 3.56 -13.68
CA PHE A 49 8.46 4.12 -12.43
C PHE A 49 7.70 3.60 -11.21
N LEU A 50 6.37 3.68 -11.20
CA LEU A 50 5.53 3.20 -10.10
C LEU A 50 5.68 1.69 -9.86
N LYS A 51 5.67 0.88 -10.93
CA LYS A 51 5.91 -0.57 -10.84
C LYS A 51 7.30 -0.90 -10.29
N ASN A 52 8.31 -0.11 -10.63
CA ASN A 52 9.65 -0.28 -10.07
C ASN A 52 9.67 0.03 -8.57
N CYS A 53 9.00 1.09 -8.11
CA CYS A 53 8.85 1.40 -6.69
C CYS A 53 8.17 0.24 -5.95
N GLU A 54 7.04 -0.23 -6.45
CA GLU A 54 6.30 -1.36 -5.90
C GLU A 54 7.16 -2.61 -5.80
N SER A 55 7.81 -3.00 -6.91
CA SER A 55 8.67 -4.19 -6.95
C SER A 55 9.82 -4.12 -5.96
N ARG A 56 10.52 -2.98 -5.90
CA ARG A 56 11.63 -2.78 -4.94
C ARG A 56 11.18 -2.86 -3.50
N PHE A 57 10.00 -2.33 -3.18
CA PHE A 57 9.46 -2.46 -1.83
C PHE A 57 9.09 -3.90 -1.50
N ARG A 58 8.40 -4.63 -2.39
CA ARG A 58 8.04 -6.05 -2.19
C ARG A 58 9.25 -6.95 -1.97
N HIS A 59 10.37 -6.67 -2.63
CA HIS A 59 11.62 -7.43 -2.48
C HIS A 59 12.50 -6.94 -1.30
N SER A 60 12.05 -5.95 -0.53
CA SER A 60 12.83 -5.45 0.61
C SER A 60 12.68 -6.33 1.85
N ALA A 61 13.74 -6.40 2.65
CA ALA A 61 13.69 -7.05 3.96
C ALA A 61 12.60 -6.45 4.88
N THR A 62 12.31 -5.15 4.73
CA THR A 62 11.25 -4.48 5.49
C THR A 62 9.89 -5.10 5.21
N TYR A 63 9.57 -5.42 3.95
CA TYR A 63 8.31 -6.05 3.59
C TYR A 63 8.16 -7.43 4.23
N SER A 64 9.19 -8.29 4.11
CA SER A 64 9.19 -9.63 4.70
C SER A 64 9.12 -9.59 6.24
N ASN A 65 9.91 -8.71 6.85
CA ASN A 65 9.92 -8.55 8.30
C ASN A 65 8.59 -8.02 8.83
N TYR A 66 7.94 -7.13 8.08
CA TYR A 66 6.64 -6.59 8.45
C TYR A 66 5.53 -7.66 8.37
N LYS A 67 5.56 -8.51 7.34
CA LYS A 67 4.66 -9.69 7.28
C LYS A 67 4.86 -10.59 8.51
N GLY A 68 6.10 -10.90 8.88
CA GLY A 68 6.42 -11.68 10.07
C GLY A 68 5.94 -11.01 11.37
N PHE A 69 6.06 -9.69 11.46
CA PHE A 69 5.54 -8.91 12.59
C PHE A 69 4.01 -9.04 12.71
N LEU A 70 3.26 -8.92 11.62
CA LEU A 70 1.79 -9.08 11.62
C LEU A 70 1.38 -10.49 12.06
N ILE A 71 2.06 -11.52 11.58
CA ILE A 71 1.84 -12.90 12.03
C ILE A 71 2.11 -13.01 13.53
N GLY A 72 3.19 -12.41 14.03
CA GLY A 72 3.53 -12.38 15.46
C GLY A 72 2.50 -11.63 16.33
N LEU A 73 1.71 -10.72 15.77
CA LEU A 73 0.57 -10.06 16.43
C LEU A 73 -0.71 -10.92 16.44
N GLY A 74 -0.68 -12.13 15.89
CA GLY A 74 -1.83 -13.02 15.80
C GLY A 74 -2.65 -12.88 14.50
N LEU A 75 -2.13 -12.12 13.52
CA LEU A 75 -2.69 -12.09 12.16
C LEU A 75 -2.13 -13.26 11.32
N ASP A 76 -2.18 -14.45 11.88
CA ASP A 76 -1.61 -15.69 11.36
C ASP A 76 -2.60 -16.53 10.55
N ARG A 77 -3.80 -16.01 10.31
CA ARG A 77 -4.90 -16.71 9.65
C ARG A 77 -5.54 -15.89 8.54
N CYS A 78 -6.22 -16.59 7.64
CA CYS A 78 -7.06 -15.94 6.63
C CYS A 78 -8.22 -15.21 7.31
N GLN A 79 -8.28 -13.90 7.18
CA GLN A 79 -9.33 -13.08 7.81
C GLN A 79 -10.73 -13.30 7.19
N VAL A 80 -10.80 -13.89 6.00
CA VAL A 80 -12.07 -14.31 5.37
C VAL A 80 -12.51 -15.68 5.87
N HIS A 81 -11.56 -16.61 5.94
CA HIS A 81 -11.81 -17.97 6.43
C HIS A 81 -11.06 -18.18 7.74
N GLY A 82 -11.56 -17.65 8.82
CA GLY A 82 -10.88 -17.56 10.12
C GLY A 82 -10.30 -18.87 10.68
N PHE A 83 -10.66 -20.02 10.09
CA PHE A 83 -10.13 -21.34 10.44
C PHE A 83 -8.89 -21.76 9.63
N ILE A 84 -8.49 -21.01 8.59
CA ILE A 84 -7.29 -21.30 7.79
C ILE A 84 -6.11 -20.56 8.40
N HIS A 85 -5.15 -21.29 8.94
CA HIS A 85 -3.98 -20.79 9.66
C HIS A 85 -2.68 -20.97 8.88
N ALA A 86 -1.70 -20.14 9.16
CA ALA A 86 -0.38 -20.18 8.51
C ALA A 86 0.45 -21.41 8.89
N ASP A 87 0.12 -22.09 9.99
CA ASP A 87 0.78 -23.33 10.46
C ASP A 87 0.20 -24.60 9.83
N MET A 88 -0.89 -24.50 9.07
CA MET A 88 -1.44 -25.64 8.36
C MET A 88 -0.57 -26.02 7.17
N GLU A 89 -0.37 -27.33 6.95
CA GLU A 89 0.42 -27.84 5.84
C GLU A 89 -0.16 -27.37 4.48
N GLY A 90 0.72 -26.81 3.65
CA GLY A 90 0.36 -26.33 2.30
C GLY A 90 -0.43 -25.02 2.28
N VAL A 91 -0.56 -24.33 3.42
CA VAL A 91 -1.24 -23.02 3.50
C VAL A 91 -0.22 -21.89 3.48
N ASP A 92 -0.38 -20.98 2.53
CA ASP A 92 0.27 -19.68 2.50
C ASP A 92 -0.74 -18.59 2.88
N ILE A 93 -0.41 -17.81 3.90
CA ILE A 93 -1.13 -16.58 4.24
C ILE A 93 -0.36 -15.41 3.63
N GLU A 94 -1.03 -14.66 2.78
CA GLU A 94 -0.47 -13.54 2.04
C GLU A 94 -0.96 -12.21 2.62
N MET A 95 -0.04 -11.25 2.71
CA MET A 95 -0.35 -9.89 3.11
C MET A 95 -0.88 -9.12 1.90
N HIS A 96 -2.16 -8.79 1.93
CA HIS A 96 -2.86 -8.09 0.87
C HIS A 96 -3.11 -6.62 1.24
N HIS A 97 -2.76 -5.71 0.33
CA HIS A 97 -3.06 -4.29 0.45
C HIS A 97 -4.53 -4.06 0.05
N ALA A 98 -5.34 -3.64 0.99
CA ALA A 98 -6.76 -3.39 0.80
C ALA A 98 -7.06 -1.88 0.74
N ILE A 99 -8.24 -1.51 0.26
CA ILE A 99 -8.70 -0.13 0.02
C ILE A 99 -7.91 0.54 -1.10
N LEU A 100 -6.60 0.67 -0.96
CA LEU A 100 -5.66 1.06 -2.00
C LEU A 100 -4.67 -0.08 -2.23
N THR A 101 -4.43 -0.42 -3.49
CA THR A 101 -3.35 -1.35 -3.84
C THR A 101 -1.99 -0.73 -3.53
N LEU A 102 -0.94 -1.55 -3.42
CA LEU A 102 0.41 -1.02 -3.24
C LEU A 102 0.82 -0.07 -4.39
N PHE A 103 0.34 -0.34 -5.61
CA PHE A 103 0.53 0.54 -6.75
C PHE A 103 -0.15 1.91 -6.54
N ASP A 104 -1.40 1.94 -6.04
CA ASP A 104 -2.12 3.18 -5.75
C ASP A 104 -1.44 3.98 -4.64
N ILE A 105 -0.85 3.31 -3.65
CA ILE A 105 -0.07 3.95 -2.58
C ILE A 105 1.24 4.54 -3.14
N CYS A 106 1.93 3.82 -4.03
CA CYS A 106 3.09 4.38 -4.76
C CYS A 106 2.69 5.64 -5.54
N LEU A 107 1.56 5.60 -6.24
CA LEU A 107 1.03 6.75 -6.99
C LEU A 107 0.74 7.93 -6.06
N LEU A 108 0.03 7.71 -4.97
CA LEU A 108 -0.32 8.73 -3.97
C LEU A 108 0.94 9.42 -3.40
N ILE A 109 1.94 8.66 -3.01
CA ILE A 109 3.21 9.18 -2.47
C ILE A 109 3.98 9.94 -3.56
N THR A 110 4.08 9.39 -4.77
CA THR A 110 4.78 10.01 -5.90
C THR A 110 4.17 11.36 -6.24
N GLU A 111 2.85 11.43 -6.42
CA GLU A 111 2.14 12.67 -6.72
C GLU A 111 2.28 13.70 -5.59
N HIS A 112 2.23 13.25 -4.33
CA HIS A 112 2.47 14.14 -3.20
C HIS A 112 3.86 14.77 -3.24
N LEU A 113 4.90 13.98 -3.50
CA LEU A 113 6.28 14.48 -3.58
C LEU A 113 6.46 15.42 -4.79
N LEU A 114 5.90 15.08 -5.95
CA LEU A 114 5.93 15.95 -7.13
C LEU A 114 5.23 17.29 -6.88
N ASN A 115 4.15 17.30 -6.11
CA ASN A 115 3.39 18.52 -5.80
C ASN A 115 4.02 19.36 -4.67
N THR A 116 4.78 18.74 -3.75
CA THR A 116 5.35 19.43 -2.59
C THR A 116 6.83 19.75 -2.73
N VAL A 117 7.59 18.86 -3.38
CA VAL A 117 9.05 18.96 -3.53
C VAL A 117 9.44 19.31 -4.96
N GLY A 118 8.61 18.95 -5.93
CA GLY A 118 8.84 19.18 -7.37
C GLY A 118 9.61 18.06 -8.08
N TYR A 119 10.16 17.12 -7.34
CA TYR A 119 10.86 15.94 -7.88
C TYR A 119 10.68 14.74 -6.96
N VAL A 120 10.98 13.55 -7.47
CA VAL A 120 10.88 12.28 -6.75
C VAL A 120 11.92 11.29 -7.25
N THR A 121 12.40 10.43 -6.36
CA THR A 121 13.22 9.27 -6.72
C THR A 121 12.52 7.98 -6.29
N THR A 122 12.93 6.86 -6.89
CA THR A 122 12.47 5.53 -6.43
C THR A 122 12.81 5.31 -4.96
N PHE A 123 13.95 5.84 -4.49
CA PHE A 123 14.37 5.73 -3.10
C PHE A 123 13.38 6.44 -2.17
N ASP A 124 12.96 7.66 -2.49
CA ASP A 124 12.02 8.44 -1.67
C ASP A 124 10.69 7.72 -1.50
N VAL A 125 10.13 7.20 -2.60
CA VAL A 125 8.86 6.44 -2.55
C VAL A 125 9.01 5.17 -1.74
N VAL A 126 10.07 4.39 -1.97
CA VAL A 126 10.31 3.14 -1.22
C VAL A 126 10.56 3.40 0.26
N GLN A 127 11.27 4.47 0.59
CA GLN A 127 11.51 4.86 1.98
C GLN A 127 10.21 5.28 2.66
N ALA A 128 9.38 6.10 2.02
CA ALA A 128 8.06 6.46 2.51
C ALA A 128 7.18 5.22 2.73
N LEU A 129 7.14 4.28 1.79
CA LEU A 129 6.42 3.01 1.96
C LEU A 129 6.87 2.24 3.21
N LYS A 130 8.19 2.16 3.46
CA LYS A 130 8.73 1.49 4.65
C LYS A 130 8.29 2.18 5.94
N GLU A 131 8.28 3.49 5.95
CA GLU A 131 7.86 4.29 7.11
C GLU A 131 6.37 4.11 7.39
N GLU A 132 5.52 4.17 6.36
CA GLU A 132 4.08 4.01 6.52
C GLU A 132 3.68 2.60 6.98
N HIS A 133 4.37 1.55 6.50
CA HIS A 133 4.16 0.21 7.02
C HIS A 133 4.57 0.11 8.50
N LYS A 134 5.75 0.62 8.86
CA LYS A 134 6.20 0.63 10.26
C LYS A 134 5.29 1.42 11.19
N ALA A 135 4.70 2.51 10.68
CA ALA A 135 3.73 3.31 11.40
C ALA A 135 2.32 2.70 11.46
N ASN A 136 2.10 1.56 10.78
CA ASN A 136 0.80 0.90 10.63
C ASN A 136 -0.26 1.81 9.98
N ASN A 137 0.13 2.63 9.01
CA ASN A 137 -0.77 3.53 8.27
C ASN A 137 -1.31 2.91 6.97
N ILE A 138 -0.99 1.67 6.68
CA ILE A 138 -1.41 0.98 5.46
C ILE A 138 -2.55 0.01 5.79
N ALA A 139 -3.62 0.05 5.00
CA ALA A 139 -4.70 -0.92 5.13
C ALA A 139 -4.26 -2.29 4.61
N LEU A 140 -4.20 -3.27 5.50
CA LEU A 140 -3.75 -4.62 5.19
C LEU A 140 -4.76 -5.65 5.68
N VAL A 141 -4.87 -6.75 4.95
CA VAL A 141 -5.64 -7.93 5.32
C VAL A 141 -4.81 -9.17 5.03
N MET A 142 -4.90 -10.16 5.91
CA MET A 142 -4.20 -11.43 5.72
C MET A 142 -5.16 -12.42 5.06
N LEU A 143 -4.79 -12.92 3.90
CA LEU A 143 -5.63 -13.81 3.09
C LEU A 143 -4.89 -15.10 2.74
N SER A 144 -5.59 -16.22 2.74
CA SER A 144 -5.09 -17.42 2.06
C SER A 144 -5.14 -17.21 0.55
N LYS A 145 -4.39 -18.02 -0.19
CA LYS A 145 -4.16 -17.86 -1.62
C LYS A 145 -5.45 -17.77 -2.45
N THR A 146 -6.45 -18.58 -2.15
CA THR A 146 -7.71 -18.60 -2.92
C THR A 146 -8.52 -17.30 -2.81
N PRO A 147 -8.88 -16.78 -1.61
CA PRO A 147 -9.49 -15.46 -1.50
C PRO A 147 -8.66 -14.33 -2.10
N HIS A 148 -7.33 -14.41 -2.00
CA HIS A 148 -6.44 -13.44 -2.59
C HIS A 148 -6.54 -13.42 -4.13
N GLN A 149 -6.59 -14.60 -4.76
CA GLN A 149 -6.79 -14.72 -6.21
C GLN A 149 -8.18 -14.22 -6.64
N ILE A 150 -9.25 -14.64 -5.96
CA ILE A 150 -10.61 -14.20 -6.26
C ILE A 150 -10.73 -12.67 -6.19
N TYR A 151 -10.09 -12.05 -5.21
CA TYR A 151 -10.07 -10.58 -5.09
C TYR A 151 -9.41 -9.93 -6.32
N HIS A 152 -8.30 -10.48 -6.80
CA HIS A 152 -7.58 -9.95 -7.97
C HIS A 152 -8.28 -10.23 -9.30
N ASP A 153 -9.01 -11.34 -9.43
CA ASP A 153 -9.75 -11.69 -10.65
C ASP A 153 -10.97 -10.78 -10.89
N ASN A 154 -11.22 -9.87 -9.94
CA ASN A 154 -12.15 -8.74 -10.06
C ASN A 154 -13.56 -9.11 -10.56
N THR A 155 -14.06 -10.25 -10.12
CA THR A 155 -15.43 -10.69 -10.44
C THR A 155 -16.52 -9.82 -9.80
N GLY A 156 -16.13 -8.83 -8.97
CA GLY A 156 -17.04 -7.93 -8.25
C GLY A 156 -17.81 -8.58 -7.11
N GLU A 157 -17.65 -9.88 -6.92
CA GLU A 157 -18.38 -10.67 -5.91
C GLU A 157 -17.70 -10.65 -4.54
N PHE A 158 -16.39 -10.34 -4.51
CA PHE A 158 -15.63 -10.36 -3.27
C PHE A 158 -15.17 -8.96 -2.87
N PHE A 159 -15.73 -8.46 -1.78
CA PHE A 159 -15.41 -7.16 -1.20
C PHE A 159 -14.82 -7.32 0.20
N ILE A 160 -13.67 -6.72 0.45
CA ILE A 160 -13.03 -6.70 1.77
C ILE A 160 -13.46 -5.43 2.48
N HIS A 161 -14.29 -5.59 3.51
CA HIS A 161 -14.79 -4.45 4.27
C HIS A 161 -13.64 -3.73 5.02
N PRO A 162 -13.59 -2.37 5.09
CA PRO A 162 -12.54 -1.62 5.79
C PRO A 162 -12.35 -2.03 7.26
N LYS A 163 -13.41 -2.47 7.95
CA LYS A 163 -13.35 -2.98 9.33
C LYS A 163 -12.56 -4.28 9.47
N MET A 164 -12.31 -5.00 8.39
CA MET A 164 -11.45 -6.20 8.37
C MET A 164 -9.97 -5.85 8.21
N CYS A 165 -9.66 -4.62 7.85
CA CYS A 165 -8.29 -4.21 7.56
C CYS A 165 -7.57 -3.81 8.85
N PHE A 166 -6.34 -4.29 8.98
CA PHE A 166 -5.39 -3.77 9.94
C PHE A 166 -4.75 -2.50 9.40
N GLY A 167 -4.52 -1.51 10.28
CA GLY A 167 -3.80 -0.28 9.95
C GLY A 167 -4.69 0.97 9.90
N ASN A 168 -4.05 2.12 10.17
CA ASN A 168 -4.69 3.44 10.21
C ASN A 168 -4.59 4.14 8.85
N TRP A 169 -5.19 3.54 7.81
CA TRP A 169 -5.16 4.07 6.45
C TRP A 169 -5.70 5.52 6.28
N PRO A 170 -6.65 6.05 7.12
CA PRO A 170 -7.03 7.45 7.03
C PRO A 170 -5.86 8.41 7.30
N ALA A 171 -4.93 8.04 8.20
CA ALA A 171 -3.73 8.82 8.45
C ALA A 171 -2.80 8.88 7.22
N LEU A 172 -2.70 7.78 6.45
CA LEU A 172 -1.98 7.78 5.17
C LEU A 172 -2.57 8.81 4.21
N ILE A 173 -3.90 8.77 4.02
CA ILE A 173 -4.59 9.69 3.10
C ILE A 173 -4.41 11.14 3.53
N GLU A 174 -4.56 11.44 4.82
CA GLU A 174 -4.36 12.81 5.33
C GLU A 174 -2.93 13.30 5.12
N LYS A 175 -1.94 12.43 5.38
CA LYS A 175 -0.52 12.78 5.21
C LYS A 175 -0.18 13.07 3.75
N TYR A 176 -0.68 12.29 2.82
CA TYR A 176 -0.36 12.39 1.39
C TYR A 176 -1.49 13.02 0.55
N LYS A 177 -2.40 13.75 1.16
CA LYS A 177 -3.59 14.34 0.49
C LYS A 177 -3.29 15.18 -0.75
N GLN A 178 -2.12 15.83 -0.82
CA GLN A 178 -1.71 16.59 -2.00
C GLN A 178 -1.33 15.69 -3.19
N GLY A 179 -1.17 14.39 -2.97
CA GLY A 179 -0.96 13.39 -4.01
C GLY A 179 -2.25 12.69 -4.47
N LEU A 180 -3.40 13.10 -3.94
CA LEU A 180 -4.66 12.45 -4.25
C LEU A 180 -5.11 12.79 -5.67
N THR A 181 -4.87 11.86 -6.60
CA THR A 181 -5.35 11.96 -7.97
C THR A 181 -6.85 11.67 -8.05
N GLN A 182 -7.49 12.10 -9.15
CA GLN A 182 -8.92 11.84 -9.38
C GLN A 182 -9.24 10.34 -9.35
N ASP A 183 -8.38 9.51 -9.95
CA ASP A 183 -8.56 8.05 -10.00
C ASP A 183 -8.50 7.42 -8.60
N VAL A 184 -7.52 7.81 -7.77
CA VAL A 184 -7.39 7.32 -6.39
C VAL A 184 -8.58 7.80 -5.54
N ALA A 185 -9.01 9.06 -5.71
CA ALA A 185 -10.16 9.59 -5.02
C ALA A 185 -11.45 8.84 -5.38
N PHE A 186 -11.68 8.53 -6.66
CA PHE A 186 -12.83 7.74 -7.09
C PHE A 186 -12.80 6.31 -6.54
N LYS A 187 -11.65 5.66 -6.52
CA LYS A 187 -11.49 4.33 -5.90
C LYS A 187 -11.86 4.37 -4.42
N LEU A 188 -11.36 5.36 -3.67
CA LEU A 188 -11.68 5.53 -2.26
C LEU A 188 -13.18 5.75 -2.02
N LEU A 189 -13.79 6.66 -2.78
CA LEU A 189 -15.23 6.94 -2.67
C LEU A 189 -16.08 5.71 -3.00
N TYR A 190 -15.75 4.99 -4.07
CA TYR A 190 -16.42 3.76 -4.45
C TYR A 190 -16.30 2.69 -3.35
N TYR A 191 -15.11 2.55 -2.78
CA TYR A 191 -14.84 1.59 -1.72
C TYR A 191 -15.64 1.91 -0.45
N LEU A 192 -15.64 3.18 -0.03
CA LEU A 192 -16.41 3.65 1.13
C LEU A 192 -17.91 3.50 0.92
N LYS A 193 -18.41 3.82 -0.28
CA LYS A 193 -19.82 3.63 -0.62
C LYS A 193 -20.24 2.17 -0.48
N LYS A 194 -19.45 1.24 -1.04
CA LYS A 194 -19.72 -0.20 -0.90
C LYS A 194 -19.68 -0.68 0.56
N ALA A 195 -18.78 -0.13 1.38
CA ALA A 195 -18.71 -0.46 2.79
C ALA A 195 -19.98 -0.04 3.54
N ILE A 196 -20.49 1.15 3.27
CA ILE A 196 -21.74 1.65 3.85
C ILE A 196 -22.93 0.76 3.44
N GLU A 197 -23.06 0.45 2.15
CA GLU A 197 -24.11 -0.42 1.62
C GLU A 197 -24.08 -1.82 2.29
N GLN A 198 -22.88 -2.36 2.54
CA GLN A 198 -22.70 -3.65 3.19
C GLN A 198 -23.05 -3.58 4.69
N ASP A 199 -22.69 -2.50 5.37
CA ASP A 199 -23.05 -2.30 6.78
C ASP A 199 -24.59 -2.23 6.94
N GLU A 200 -25.28 -1.45 6.10
CA GLU A 200 -26.74 -1.37 6.11
C GLU A 200 -27.40 -2.74 5.88
N THR A 201 -26.86 -3.53 4.95
CA THR A 201 -27.38 -4.88 4.67
C THR A 201 -27.15 -5.81 5.85
N ASN A 202 -25.97 -5.76 6.48
CA ASN A 202 -25.65 -6.59 7.64
C ASN A 202 -26.50 -6.23 8.87
N ASP A 203 -26.76 -4.94 9.11
CA ASP A 203 -27.62 -4.49 10.20
C ASP A 203 -29.06 -4.98 10.01
N ASN A 204 -29.58 -4.92 8.79
CA ASN A 204 -30.90 -5.46 8.47
C ASN A 204 -30.95 -6.99 8.67
N ASN A 205 -29.93 -7.73 8.28
CA ASN A 205 -29.85 -9.17 8.47
C ASN A 205 -29.78 -9.55 9.97
N LEU A 206 -29.05 -8.76 10.79
CA LEU A 206 -29.01 -8.97 12.23
C LEU A 206 -30.36 -8.68 12.92
N LEU A 207 -31.08 -7.65 12.46
CA LEU A 207 -32.43 -7.37 12.95
C LEU A 207 -33.39 -8.51 12.63
N ASN A 208 -33.41 -8.98 11.39
CA ASN A 208 -34.21 -10.13 10.94
C ASN A 208 -33.87 -11.41 11.74
N LEU A 209 -32.58 -11.65 11.99
CA LEU A 209 -32.15 -12.80 12.80
C LEU A 209 -32.66 -12.70 14.25
N ARG A 210 -32.63 -11.51 14.86
CA ARG A 210 -33.14 -11.27 16.22
C ARG A 210 -34.65 -11.52 16.29
N GLU A 211 -35.40 -11.06 15.29
CA GLU A 211 -36.85 -11.30 15.21
C GLU A 211 -37.12 -12.80 15.08
N ASN A 212 -36.43 -13.51 14.20
CA ASN A 212 -36.58 -14.96 14.04
C ASN A 212 -36.24 -15.74 15.31
N ILE A 213 -35.17 -15.35 16.04
CA ILE A 213 -34.81 -15.98 17.31
C ILE A 213 -35.89 -15.73 18.36
N LYS A 214 -36.48 -14.53 18.39
CA LYS A 214 -37.57 -14.19 19.30
C LYS A 214 -38.81 -15.06 19.04
N GLU A 215 -39.23 -15.15 17.78
CA GLU A 215 -40.36 -16.03 17.38
C GLU A 215 -40.09 -17.50 17.73
N TRP A 216 -38.88 -17.98 17.54
CA TRP A 216 -38.45 -19.33 17.91
C TRP A 216 -38.52 -19.53 19.43
N SER A 217 -38.04 -18.60 20.23
CA SER A 217 -38.07 -18.70 21.68
C SER A 217 -39.48 -18.71 22.24
N GLU A 218 -40.40 -17.96 21.63
CA GLU A 218 -41.81 -17.94 22.00
C GLU A 218 -42.55 -19.25 21.62
N HIS A 219 -42.10 -19.93 20.54
CA HIS A 219 -42.69 -21.17 20.06
C HIS A 219 -42.24 -22.42 20.83
N TYR A 220 -41.03 -22.41 21.39
CA TYR A 220 -40.43 -23.54 22.10
C TYR A 220 -40.28 -23.35 23.61
N ALA A 221 -40.85 -22.28 24.16
CA ALA A 221 -40.91 -22.00 25.61
C ALA A 221 -42.17 -22.58 26.27
N CYS A 222 -42.58 -23.79 25.84
CA CYS A 222 -43.62 -24.58 26.52
C CYS A 222 -43.03 -25.69 27.36
#